data_ffe8baddf00e3cf8036217efe8dc07c3
#
_entry.id   ffe8baddf00e3cf8036217efe8dc07c3
#
_cell.length_a   1.000
_cell.length_b   1.000
_cell.length_c   1.000
_cell.angle_alpha   90.00
_cell.angle_beta   90.00
_cell.angle_gamma   90.00
#
_symmetry.space_group_name_H-M   'P 1'
#
loop_
_entity.id
_entity.type
_entity.pdbx_description
1 polymer ?
#
loop_
_entity_poly.entity_id
_entity_poly.type
_entity_poly.pdbx_seq_one_letter_code
_entity_poly.pdbx_strand_id
1 'polypeptide(L)'
;MKNIKVFFLCVAGTMLVLGSCVSKKKYKALDSRYNELNASYNRLDSSMKGLDSRYRQLDRSKKEMEQMTEAELRKLNEQLQSELAALENSNKRVAELQSTLQRQKRAQQDLLENIRKALVDFNNTELSAEIRADGKVYVSLSEKLLFKSGRYDVDPKGKEALKKLGEVLSKQPDIDIVVEGHTDTVPFKRGELKDNIDLSVMRATTIVRLLSQDYGVNPKQMSAAGRGENFPIADNGTAEGRAINRRTEIILSPKISDLFKLLNQN
;
A
#
# COMPACT_ATOMS: atom_id res chain seq x y z
N MET A 1 29.35 34.21 78.84
CA MET A 1 30.03 33.67 77.65
C MET A 1 29.16 32.65 76.88
N LYS A 2 27.81 32.70 76.95
CA LYS A 2 26.93 31.76 76.26
C LYS A 2 26.18 32.39 75.07
N ASN A 3 26.17 33.70 74.92
CA ASN A 3 25.33 34.36 73.89
C ASN A 3 26.04 34.76 72.56
N ILE A 4 27.39 34.55 72.52
CA ILE A 4 28.17 34.92 71.31
C ILE A 4 28.22 33.76 70.29
N LYS A 5 28.03 32.53 70.72
CA LYS A 5 28.06 31.36 69.80
C LYS A 5 26.77 31.18 68.97
N VAL A 6 25.64 31.73 69.45
CA VAL A 6 24.37 31.63 68.76
C VAL A 6 24.27 32.65 67.60
N PHE A 7 24.95 33.81 67.76
CA PHE A 7 24.91 34.85 66.72
C PHE A 7 25.73 34.53 65.47
N PHE A 8 26.83 33.78 65.65
CA PHE A 8 27.66 33.35 64.50
C PHE A 8 27.07 32.18 63.73
N LEU A 9 26.12 31.42 64.30
CA LEU A 9 25.46 30.30 63.60
C LEU A 9 24.34 30.77 62.73
N CYS A 10 23.69 31.92 63.07
CA CYS A 10 22.60 32.50 62.26
C CYS A 10 23.10 33.28 61.04
N VAL A 11 24.30 33.86 61.09
CA VAL A 11 24.86 34.60 59.94
C VAL A 11 25.44 33.69 58.86
N ALA A 12 25.90 32.50 59.23
CA ALA A 12 26.38 31.50 58.26
C ALA A 12 25.23 30.82 57.49
N GLY A 13 24.00 30.85 58.04
CA GLY A 13 22.84 30.22 57.41
C GLY A 13 22.17 31.06 56.29
N THR A 14 22.42 32.39 56.27
CA THR A 14 21.77 33.27 55.31
C THR A 14 22.56 33.59 54.04
N MET A 15 23.81 33.15 53.95
CA MET A 15 24.69 33.43 52.80
C MET A 15 24.74 32.30 51.72
N LEU A 16 23.94 31.24 51.87
CA LEU A 16 23.94 30.09 50.95
C LEU A 16 22.74 30.05 50.02
N VAL A 17 21.91 31.11 49.97
CA VAL A 17 20.70 31.13 49.13
C VAL A 17 20.81 32.02 47.87
N LEU A 18 21.97 32.63 47.65
CA LEU A 18 22.14 33.50 46.47
C LEU A 18 23.15 32.89 45.47
N GLY A 19 22.69 31.91 44.73
CA GLY A 19 23.54 31.44 43.64
C GLY A 19 23.00 30.29 42.84
N SER A 20 21.97 30.47 42.11
CA SER A 20 21.82 29.77 40.83
C SER A 20 20.57 30.24 40.04
N CYS A 21 20.67 31.41 39.45
CA CYS A 21 19.76 31.74 38.34
C CYS A 21 20.15 30.89 37.12
N VAL A 22 19.68 29.65 37.08
CA VAL A 22 19.79 28.84 35.87
C VAL A 22 18.96 29.50 34.80
N SER A 23 19.60 29.87 33.68
CA SER A 23 18.91 30.46 32.53
C SER A 23 17.66 29.62 32.17
N LYS A 24 16.53 30.26 31.92
CA LYS A 24 15.24 29.60 31.53
C LYS A 24 15.44 28.58 30.39
N LYS A 25 16.41 28.82 29.49
CA LYS A 25 16.80 27.92 28.41
C LYS A 25 17.47 26.65 28.93
N LYS A 26 18.38 26.80 29.92
CA LYS A 26 19.03 25.65 30.57
C LYS A 26 18.05 24.84 31.42
N TYR A 27 17.12 25.51 32.09
CA TYR A 27 16.05 24.85 32.84
C TYR A 27 15.15 24.03 31.94
N LYS A 28 14.65 24.61 30.82
CA LYS A 28 13.87 23.87 29.82
C LYS A 28 14.62 22.67 29.21
N ALA A 29 15.91 22.85 28.91
CA ALA A 29 16.72 21.77 28.37
C ALA A 29 16.94 20.65 29.42
N LEU A 30 17.09 21.02 30.70
CA LEU A 30 17.21 20.05 31.79
C LEU A 30 15.88 19.31 32.02
N ASP A 31 14.77 20.04 31.98
CA ASP A 31 13.42 19.50 32.13
C ASP A 31 13.10 18.51 30.99
N SER A 32 13.45 18.85 29.73
CA SER A 32 13.31 17.95 28.60
C SER A 32 14.14 16.68 28.80
N ARG A 33 15.42 16.81 29.20
CA ARG A 33 16.28 15.65 29.48
C ARG A 33 15.79 14.82 30.66
N TYR A 34 15.24 15.48 31.70
CA TYR A 34 14.61 14.77 32.81
C TYR A 34 13.41 13.95 32.36
N ASN A 35 12.54 14.54 31.52
CA ASN A 35 11.37 13.85 30.98
C ASN A 35 11.76 12.67 30.04
N GLU A 36 12.79 12.85 29.20
CA GLU A 36 13.35 11.78 28.38
C GLU A 36 13.97 10.66 29.25
N LEU A 37 14.72 11.03 30.27
CA LEU A 37 15.31 10.07 31.20
C LEU A 37 14.23 9.33 31.98
N ASN A 38 13.21 10.05 32.46
CA ASN A 38 12.09 9.47 33.18
C ASN A 38 11.26 8.52 32.28
N ALA A 39 11.05 8.90 31.01
CA ALA A 39 10.42 8.03 30.03
C ALA A 39 11.25 6.77 29.76
N SER A 40 12.57 6.92 29.67
CA SER A 40 13.51 5.80 29.51
C SER A 40 13.54 4.91 30.74
N TYR A 41 13.53 5.50 31.93
CA TYR A 41 13.43 4.80 33.20
C TYR A 41 12.15 3.99 33.32
N ASN A 42 10.99 4.60 32.97
CA ASN A 42 9.70 3.91 32.98
C ASN A 42 9.65 2.74 31.97
N ARG A 43 10.27 2.90 30.79
CA ARG A 43 10.42 1.81 29.82
C ARG A 43 11.29 0.69 30.37
N LEU A 44 12.41 1.04 31.01
CA LEU A 44 13.31 0.07 31.62
C LEU A 44 12.64 -0.65 32.80
N ASP A 45 11.93 0.08 33.68
CA ASP A 45 11.16 -0.49 34.80
C ASP A 45 10.10 -1.47 34.30
N SER A 46 9.36 -1.09 33.23
CA SER A 46 8.37 -1.97 32.59
C SER A 46 9.03 -3.22 32.01
N SER A 47 10.21 -3.07 31.37
CA SER A 47 10.96 -4.20 30.82
C SER A 47 11.51 -5.11 31.94
N MET A 48 12.01 -4.53 33.04
CA MET A 48 12.44 -5.29 34.23
C MET A 48 11.31 -6.06 34.87
N LYS A 49 10.11 -5.45 35.04
CA LYS A 49 8.92 -6.12 35.55
C LYS A 49 8.49 -7.27 34.64
N GLY A 50 8.56 -7.06 33.30
CA GLY A 50 8.32 -8.11 32.31
C GLY A 50 9.33 -9.26 32.41
N LEU A 51 10.60 -8.95 32.61
CA LEU A 51 11.66 -9.95 32.80
C LEU A 51 11.49 -10.73 34.12
N ASP A 52 11.21 -10.03 35.22
CA ASP A 52 10.95 -10.65 36.53
C ASP A 52 9.75 -11.60 36.47
N SER A 53 8.67 -11.18 35.79
CA SER A 53 7.52 -12.04 35.59
C SER A 53 7.85 -13.31 34.80
N ARG A 54 8.66 -13.18 33.71
CA ARG A 54 9.15 -14.32 32.93
C ARG A 54 10.06 -15.24 33.74
N TYR A 55 10.93 -14.66 34.55
CA TYR A 55 11.82 -15.43 35.43
C TYR A 55 11.03 -16.25 36.45
N ARG A 56 10.03 -15.65 37.10
CA ARG A 56 9.12 -16.36 38.02
C ARG A 56 8.31 -17.46 37.34
N GLN A 57 7.86 -17.19 36.12
CA GLN A 57 7.16 -18.20 35.31
C GLN A 57 8.08 -19.37 34.97
N LEU A 58 9.32 -19.07 34.58
CA LEU A 58 10.33 -20.09 34.28
C LEU A 58 10.68 -20.94 35.50
N ASP A 59 10.82 -20.31 36.69
CA ASP A 59 11.11 -21.02 37.96
C ASP A 59 9.96 -21.95 38.36
N ARG A 60 8.71 -21.50 38.14
CA ARG A 60 7.53 -22.37 38.33
C ARG A 60 7.52 -23.53 37.34
N SER A 61 7.72 -23.25 36.07
CA SER A 61 7.77 -24.28 35.02
C SER A 61 8.90 -25.28 35.28
N LYS A 62 10.05 -24.80 35.80
CA LYS A 62 11.16 -25.67 36.19
C LYS A 62 10.75 -26.61 37.34
N LYS A 63 10.10 -26.09 38.38
CA LYS A 63 9.62 -26.91 39.51
C LYS A 63 8.53 -27.91 39.11
N GLU A 64 7.62 -27.49 38.24
CA GLU A 64 6.61 -28.37 37.66
C GLU A 64 7.26 -29.45 36.78
N MET A 65 8.28 -29.09 36.00
CA MET A 65 9.00 -30.03 35.14
C MET A 65 9.82 -31.05 35.97
N GLU A 66 10.40 -30.65 37.11
CA GLU A 66 11.12 -31.53 38.04
C GLU A 66 10.18 -32.56 38.68
N GLN A 67 8.88 -32.26 38.74
CA GLN A 67 7.84 -33.18 39.30
C GLN A 67 7.25 -34.10 38.22
N MET A 68 7.51 -33.90 36.95
CA MET A 68 7.03 -34.71 35.85
C MET A 68 7.80 -36.03 35.77
N THR A 69 7.13 -37.09 35.33
CA THR A 69 7.79 -38.34 34.99
C THR A 69 8.64 -38.19 33.75
N GLU A 70 9.68 -39.03 33.58
CA GLU A 70 10.54 -38.99 32.36
C GLU A 70 9.72 -39.11 31.06
N ALA A 71 8.63 -39.87 31.09
CA ALA A 71 7.76 -40.07 29.95
C ALA A 71 7.00 -38.78 29.54
N GLU A 72 6.53 -38.00 30.55
CA GLU A 72 5.87 -36.72 30.35
C GLU A 72 6.80 -35.66 29.85
N LEU A 73 8.06 -35.63 30.37
CA LEU A 73 9.10 -34.75 29.90
C LEU A 73 9.49 -35.02 28.42
N ARG A 74 9.61 -36.29 28.04
CA ARG A 74 9.88 -36.68 26.64
C ARG A 74 8.75 -36.24 25.74
N LYS A 75 7.49 -36.51 26.12
CA LYS A 75 6.31 -36.11 25.34
C LYS A 75 6.20 -34.60 25.20
N LEU A 76 6.44 -33.85 26.30
CA LEU A 76 6.41 -32.37 26.26
C LEU A 76 7.52 -31.82 25.36
N ASN A 77 8.72 -32.41 25.43
CA ASN A 77 9.85 -32.00 24.58
C ASN A 77 9.59 -32.29 23.10
N GLU A 78 8.99 -33.42 22.76
CA GLU A 78 8.57 -33.75 21.39
C GLU A 78 7.50 -32.76 20.89
N GLN A 79 6.52 -32.43 21.72
CA GLN A 79 5.50 -31.44 21.38
C GLN A 79 6.13 -30.06 21.16
N LEU A 80 6.99 -29.63 22.06
CA LEU A 80 7.69 -28.35 21.96
C LEU A 80 8.54 -28.26 20.69
N GLN A 81 9.28 -29.31 20.35
CA GLN A 81 10.05 -29.37 19.11
C GLN A 81 9.15 -29.30 17.87
N SER A 82 8.01 -29.99 17.89
CA SER A 82 7.02 -29.93 16.82
C SER A 82 6.44 -28.52 16.66
N GLU A 83 6.07 -27.86 17.76
CA GLU A 83 5.56 -26.49 17.73
C GLU A 83 6.61 -25.47 17.28
N LEU A 84 7.86 -25.62 17.72
CA LEU A 84 8.96 -24.78 17.28
C LEU A 84 9.22 -24.91 15.78
N ALA A 85 9.21 -26.13 15.25
CA ALA A 85 9.34 -26.39 13.82
C ALA A 85 8.19 -25.77 13.01
N ALA A 86 6.96 -25.91 13.52
CA ALA A 86 5.76 -25.30 12.89
C ALA A 86 5.84 -23.76 12.91
N LEU A 87 6.29 -23.18 14.02
CA LEU A 87 6.47 -21.72 14.17
C LEU A 87 7.57 -21.22 13.22
N GLU A 88 8.70 -21.91 13.14
CA GLU A 88 9.79 -21.55 12.22
C GLU A 88 9.32 -21.58 10.75
N ASN A 89 8.57 -22.62 10.37
CA ASN A 89 8.00 -22.73 9.03
C ASN A 89 7.01 -21.59 8.75
N SER A 90 6.13 -21.28 9.73
CA SER A 90 5.19 -20.15 9.62
C SER A 90 5.93 -18.81 9.44
N ASN A 91 6.99 -18.58 10.22
CA ASN A 91 7.80 -17.37 10.11
C ASN A 91 8.49 -17.25 8.73
N LYS A 92 9.00 -18.35 8.19
CA LYS A 92 9.57 -18.38 6.82
C LYS A 92 8.49 -18.00 5.78
N ARG A 93 7.29 -18.58 5.89
CA ARG A 93 6.17 -18.25 4.99
C ARG A 93 5.76 -16.78 5.08
N VAL A 94 5.69 -16.22 6.27
CA VAL A 94 5.40 -14.79 6.46
C VAL A 94 6.46 -13.92 5.81
N ALA A 95 7.74 -14.23 5.98
CA ALA A 95 8.84 -13.49 5.35
C ALA A 95 8.79 -13.58 3.81
N GLU A 96 8.48 -14.74 3.25
CA GLU A 96 8.31 -14.94 1.80
C GLU A 96 7.13 -14.15 1.25
N LEU A 97 5.98 -14.18 1.95
CA LEU A 97 4.80 -13.40 1.58
C LEU A 97 5.10 -11.90 1.60
N GLN A 98 5.75 -11.41 2.66
CA GLN A 98 6.14 -9.99 2.78
C GLN A 98 7.08 -9.58 1.64
N SER A 99 8.09 -10.41 1.33
CA SER A 99 9.03 -10.14 0.24
C SER A 99 8.33 -10.09 -1.12
N THR A 100 7.37 -11.01 -1.34
CA THR A 100 6.58 -11.08 -2.58
C THR A 100 5.68 -9.86 -2.74
N LEU A 101 4.95 -9.47 -1.67
CA LEU A 101 4.12 -8.26 -1.67
C LEU A 101 4.95 -7.00 -1.92
N GLN A 102 6.14 -6.91 -1.34
CA GLN A 102 7.02 -5.77 -1.56
C GLN A 102 7.53 -5.71 -3.00
N ARG A 103 7.87 -6.86 -3.60
CA ARG A 103 8.25 -6.94 -5.02
C ARG A 103 7.10 -6.50 -5.93
N GLN A 104 5.88 -6.99 -5.67
CA GLN A 104 4.69 -6.60 -6.43
C GLN A 104 4.43 -5.09 -6.34
N LYS A 105 4.51 -4.52 -5.14
CA LYS A 105 4.32 -3.08 -4.93
C LYS A 105 5.35 -2.25 -5.71
N ARG A 106 6.62 -2.66 -5.71
CA ARG A 106 7.67 -2.01 -6.50
C ARG A 106 7.38 -2.13 -8.00
N ALA A 107 7.07 -3.33 -8.47
CA ALA A 107 6.75 -3.55 -9.89
C ALA A 107 5.57 -2.69 -10.37
N GLN A 108 4.54 -2.50 -9.53
CA GLN A 108 3.42 -1.58 -9.83
C GLN A 108 3.86 -0.13 -9.91
N GLN A 109 4.72 0.31 -8.99
CA GLN A 109 5.26 1.68 -9.00
C GLN A 109 6.13 1.92 -10.25
N ASP A 110 7.01 0.99 -10.57
CA ASP A 110 7.86 1.04 -11.76
C ASP A 110 7.03 1.04 -13.04
N LEU A 111 5.98 0.22 -13.11
CA LEU A 111 5.05 0.19 -14.23
C LEU A 111 4.34 1.54 -14.39
N LEU A 112 3.80 2.11 -13.31
CA LEU A 112 3.16 3.42 -13.33
C LEU A 112 4.13 4.50 -13.80
N GLU A 113 5.36 4.50 -13.30
CA GLU A 113 6.38 5.45 -13.69
C GLU A 113 6.75 5.33 -15.18
N ASN A 114 6.92 4.12 -15.68
CA ASN A 114 7.20 3.85 -17.09
C ASN A 114 6.05 4.30 -17.99
N ILE A 115 4.80 4.08 -17.58
CA ILE A 115 3.62 4.56 -18.30
C ILE A 115 3.60 6.10 -18.32
N ARG A 116 3.81 6.75 -17.18
CA ARG A 116 3.84 8.22 -17.10
C ARG A 116 4.94 8.82 -17.98
N LYS A 117 6.13 8.22 -17.99
CA LYS A 117 7.22 8.64 -18.86
C LYS A 117 6.88 8.49 -20.34
N ALA A 118 6.27 7.37 -20.72
CA ALA A 118 5.89 7.12 -22.12
C ALA A 118 4.78 8.07 -22.60
N LEU A 119 3.95 8.55 -21.70
CA LEU A 119 2.76 9.35 -22.00
C LEU A 119 2.91 10.83 -21.59
N VAL A 120 4.13 11.30 -21.34
CA VAL A 120 4.43 12.66 -20.87
C VAL A 120 3.93 13.77 -21.84
N ASP A 121 3.85 13.47 -23.12
CA ASP A 121 3.41 14.41 -24.15
C ASP A 121 1.88 14.63 -24.20
N PHE A 122 1.12 13.84 -23.44
CA PHE A 122 -0.33 13.93 -23.39
C PHE A 122 -0.81 14.76 -22.21
N ASN A 123 -1.87 15.56 -22.43
CA ASN A 123 -2.45 16.38 -21.37
C ASN A 123 -3.13 15.50 -20.31
N ASN A 124 -2.92 15.83 -19.04
CA ASN A 124 -3.50 15.11 -17.89
C ASN A 124 -5.04 15.09 -17.87
N THR A 125 -5.71 16.01 -18.56
CA THR A 125 -7.17 16.00 -18.75
C THR A 125 -7.64 15.00 -19.82
N GLU A 126 -6.77 14.63 -20.75
CA GLU A 126 -7.06 13.66 -21.80
C GLU A 126 -6.60 12.25 -21.42
N LEU A 127 -5.54 12.14 -20.63
CA LEU A 127 -4.94 10.89 -20.21
C LEU A 127 -4.34 11.03 -18.81
N SER A 128 -4.69 10.11 -17.91
CA SER A 128 -4.11 10.03 -16.57
C SER A 128 -3.72 8.59 -16.21
N ALA A 129 -2.74 8.45 -15.33
CA ALA A 129 -2.33 7.14 -14.80
C ALA A 129 -2.11 7.22 -13.29
N GLU A 130 -2.75 6.29 -12.55
CA GLU A 130 -2.73 6.24 -11.09
C GLU A 130 -2.81 4.81 -10.56
N ILE A 131 -2.37 4.60 -9.30
CA ILE A 131 -2.65 3.38 -8.53
C ILE A 131 -3.85 3.68 -7.63
N ARG A 132 -4.91 2.87 -7.72
CA ARG A 132 -6.09 2.99 -6.85
C ARG A 132 -5.98 2.09 -5.62
N ALA A 133 -6.93 2.23 -4.70
CA ALA A 133 -6.95 1.54 -3.40
C ALA A 133 -6.97 -0.01 -3.52
N ASP A 134 -7.44 -0.55 -4.65
CA ASP A 134 -7.41 -1.98 -4.96
C ASP A 134 -6.02 -2.48 -5.41
N GLY A 135 -5.02 -1.61 -5.43
CA GLY A 135 -3.64 -1.92 -5.79
C GLY A 135 -3.42 -2.11 -7.30
N LYS A 136 -4.36 -1.76 -8.17
CA LYS A 136 -4.19 -1.84 -9.62
C LYS A 136 -3.76 -0.50 -10.19
N VAL A 137 -3.07 -0.55 -11.33
CA VAL A 137 -2.75 0.64 -12.11
C VAL A 137 -3.86 0.91 -13.11
N TYR A 138 -4.43 2.10 -13.04
CA TYR A 138 -5.48 2.57 -13.95
C TYR A 138 -4.91 3.61 -14.90
N VAL A 139 -5.03 3.37 -16.19
CA VAL A 139 -4.74 4.36 -17.24
C VAL A 139 -6.07 4.79 -17.82
N SER A 140 -6.50 6.01 -17.52
CA SER A 140 -7.76 6.59 -17.98
C SER A 140 -7.52 7.46 -19.19
N LEU A 141 -8.23 7.19 -20.27
CA LEU A 141 -8.17 7.93 -21.53
C LEU A 141 -9.57 8.50 -21.84
N SER A 142 -9.65 9.82 -22.06
CA SER A 142 -10.91 10.47 -22.40
C SER A 142 -11.43 10.01 -23.77
N GLU A 143 -12.76 10.03 -23.94
CA GLU A 143 -13.38 9.78 -25.25
C GLU A 143 -12.79 10.69 -26.33
N LYS A 144 -12.61 11.99 -26.00
CA LYS A 144 -12.10 13.01 -26.94
C LYS A 144 -10.70 12.67 -27.49
N LEU A 145 -9.86 12.01 -26.70
CA LEU A 145 -8.54 11.55 -27.15
C LEU A 145 -8.67 10.37 -28.10
N LEU A 146 -9.57 9.44 -27.80
CA LEU A 146 -9.62 8.13 -28.45
C LEU A 146 -10.57 8.08 -29.63
N PHE A 147 -11.74 8.73 -29.57
CA PHE A 147 -12.84 8.51 -30.50
C PHE A 147 -13.55 9.81 -30.89
N LYS A 148 -14.07 9.85 -32.08
CA LYS A 148 -15.11 10.82 -32.44
C LYS A 148 -16.43 10.45 -31.75
N SER A 149 -17.26 11.46 -31.49
CA SER A 149 -18.55 11.26 -30.80
C SER A 149 -19.41 10.17 -31.46
N GLY A 150 -19.87 9.23 -30.64
CA GLY A 150 -20.68 8.08 -31.11
C GLY A 150 -19.95 7.11 -32.02
N ARG A 151 -18.61 7.14 -32.07
CA ARG A 151 -17.80 6.22 -32.85
C ARG A 151 -16.98 5.33 -31.95
N TYR A 152 -16.49 4.22 -32.50
CA TYR A 152 -15.56 3.26 -31.86
C TYR A 152 -14.27 3.08 -32.67
N ASP A 153 -14.11 3.78 -33.81
CA ASP A 153 -12.84 3.84 -34.54
C ASP A 153 -11.89 4.81 -33.84
N VAL A 154 -10.68 4.37 -33.54
CA VAL A 154 -9.69 5.19 -32.78
C VAL A 154 -9.08 6.25 -33.70
N ASP A 155 -9.10 7.50 -33.24
CA ASP A 155 -8.50 8.65 -33.91
C ASP A 155 -6.95 8.56 -33.94
N PRO A 156 -6.27 9.25 -34.87
CA PRO A 156 -4.81 9.19 -34.98
C PRO A 156 -4.07 9.54 -33.69
N LYS A 157 -4.51 10.57 -32.94
CA LYS A 157 -3.93 10.97 -31.66
C LYS A 157 -4.10 9.87 -30.60
N GLY A 158 -5.26 9.22 -30.58
CA GLY A 158 -5.54 8.05 -29.72
C GLY A 158 -4.66 6.85 -30.07
N LYS A 159 -4.46 6.59 -31.37
CA LYS A 159 -3.55 5.54 -31.83
C LYS A 159 -2.11 5.78 -31.38
N GLU A 160 -1.64 7.02 -31.39
CA GLU A 160 -0.30 7.37 -30.90
C GLU A 160 -0.16 7.10 -29.40
N ALA A 161 -1.15 7.50 -28.59
CA ALA A 161 -1.16 7.22 -27.16
C ALA A 161 -1.18 5.70 -26.88
N LEU A 162 -2.03 4.96 -27.58
CA LEU A 162 -2.12 3.50 -27.46
C LEU A 162 -0.86 2.78 -27.94
N LYS A 163 -0.16 3.30 -28.95
CA LYS A 163 1.12 2.77 -29.41
C LYS A 163 2.20 2.90 -28.31
N LYS A 164 2.37 4.11 -27.75
CA LYS A 164 3.32 4.34 -26.64
C LYS A 164 3.00 3.46 -25.43
N LEU A 165 1.72 3.33 -25.09
CA LEU A 165 1.27 2.43 -24.01
C LEU A 165 1.56 0.97 -24.35
N GLY A 166 1.27 0.52 -25.57
CA GLY A 166 1.54 -0.84 -26.04
C GLY A 166 3.02 -1.20 -25.99
N GLU A 167 3.93 -0.28 -26.32
CA GLU A 167 5.38 -0.47 -26.20
C GLU A 167 5.83 -0.70 -24.75
N VAL A 168 5.16 -0.13 -23.77
CA VAL A 168 5.39 -0.41 -22.34
C VAL A 168 4.79 -1.75 -21.95
N LEU A 169 3.52 -2.00 -22.32
CA LEU A 169 2.78 -3.19 -21.91
C LEU A 169 3.30 -4.49 -22.53
N SER A 170 3.80 -4.43 -23.77
CA SER A 170 4.39 -5.60 -24.46
C SER A 170 5.62 -6.16 -23.73
N LYS A 171 6.29 -5.36 -22.91
CA LYS A 171 7.45 -5.74 -22.09
C LYS A 171 7.07 -6.30 -20.71
N GLN A 172 5.77 -6.38 -20.41
CA GLN A 172 5.25 -6.79 -19.11
C GLN A 172 4.42 -8.08 -19.24
N PRO A 173 5.07 -9.28 -19.27
CA PRO A 173 4.35 -10.55 -19.47
C PRO A 173 3.49 -10.97 -18.26
N ASP A 174 3.80 -10.42 -17.07
CA ASP A 174 3.22 -10.86 -15.80
C ASP A 174 2.12 -9.94 -15.27
N ILE A 175 1.42 -9.26 -16.19
CA ILE A 175 0.22 -8.47 -15.87
C ILE A 175 -1.00 -9.00 -16.61
N ASP A 176 -2.16 -8.85 -15.99
CA ASP A 176 -3.45 -8.97 -16.64
C ASP A 176 -3.99 -7.58 -16.97
N ILE A 177 -4.55 -7.43 -18.17
CA ILE A 177 -4.99 -6.16 -18.73
C ILE A 177 -6.48 -6.25 -19.00
N VAL A 178 -7.26 -5.39 -18.35
CA VAL A 178 -8.69 -5.22 -18.65
C VAL A 178 -8.90 -3.85 -19.26
N VAL A 179 -9.48 -3.83 -20.47
CA VAL A 179 -9.88 -2.57 -21.11
C VAL A 179 -11.37 -2.37 -20.86
N GLU A 180 -11.73 -1.36 -20.09
CA GLU A 180 -13.11 -1.04 -19.75
C GLU A 180 -13.58 0.24 -20.46
N GLY A 181 -14.66 0.13 -21.24
CA GLY A 181 -15.35 1.28 -21.83
C GLY A 181 -16.43 1.82 -20.92
N HIS A 182 -16.53 3.13 -20.82
CA HIS A 182 -17.57 3.85 -20.07
C HIS A 182 -18.21 4.93 -20.92
N THR A 183 -19.49 5.18 -20.71
CA THR A 183 -20.25 6.25 -21.34
C THR A 183 -20.82 7.20 -20.29
N ASP A 184 -21.43 8.27 -20.73
CA ASP A 184 -22.37 9.06 -19.95
C ASP A 184 -23.80 8.47 -20.05
N THR A 185 -24.76 9.13 -19.42
CA THR A 185 -26.18 8.74 -19.41
C THR A 185 -26.98 9.18 -20.65
N VAL A 186 -26.34 9.83 -21.63
CA VAL A 186 -27.05 10.18 -22.88
C VAL A 186 -27.31 8.88 -23.66
N PRO A 187 -28.58 8.57 -23.94
CA PRO A 187 -28.91 7.32 -24.63
C PRO A 187 -28.25 7.24 -26.01
N PHE A 188 -27.64 6.09 -26.28
CA PHE A 188 -27.01 5.81 -27.57
C PHE A 188 -27.69 4.67 -28.28
N LYS A 189 -28.00 4.89 -29.58
CA LYS A 189 -28.46 3.84 -30.47
C LYS A 189 -28.03 4.18 -31.88
N ARG A 190 -27.24 3.31 -32.51
CA ARG A 190 -26.76 3.54 -33.89
C ARG A 190 -26.40 2.24 -34.59
N GLY A 191 -26.98 1.99 -35.73
CA GLY A 191 -26.75 0.76 -36.52
C GLY A 191 -27.16 -0.48 -35.72
N GLU A 192 -26.24 -1.39 -35.57
CA GLU A 192 -26.41 -2.63 -34.76
C GLU A 192 -26.25 -2.44 -33.26
N LEU A 193 -25.68 -1.32 -32.82
CA LEU A 193 -25.51 -1.02 -31.42
C LEU A 193 -26.82 -0.56 -30.81
N LYS A 194 -27.29 -1.24 -29.77
CA LYS A 194 -28.58 -1.05 -29.13
C LYS A 194 -28.58 0.03 -28.06
N ASP A 195 -27.47 0.15 -27.32
CA ASP A 195 -27.36 1.00 -26.15
C ASP A 195 -25.89 1.40 -25.81
N ASN A 196 -25.74 2.05 -24.70
CA ASN A 196 -24.45 2.48 -24.16
C ASN A 196 -23.53 1.30 -23.75
N ILE A 197 -24.10 0.15 -23.38
CA ILE A 197 -23.31 -1.07 -23.10
C ILE A 197 -22.62 -1.53 -24.38
N ASP A 198 -23.40 -1.70 -25.48
CA ASP A 198 -22.85 -2.14 -26.76
C ASP A 198 -21.74 -1.20 -27.24
N LEU A 199 -21.97 0.12 -27.18
CA LEU A 199 -20.95 1.12 -27.55
C LEU A 199 -19.69 0.97 -26.73
N SER A 200 -19.84 0.83 -25.41
CA SER A 200 -18.70 0.71 -24.48
C SER A 200 -17.88 -0.57 -24.70
N VAL A 201 -18.55 -1.69 -24.96
CA VAL A 201 -17.90 -2.97 -25.32
C VAL A 201 -17.14 -2.84 -26.65
N MET A 202 -17.78 -2.26 -27.69
CA MET A 202 -17.14 -2.10 -29.00
C MET A 202 -15.90 -1.23 -28.94
N ARG A 203 -15.92 -0.15 -28.14
CA ARG A 203 -14.76 0.70 -27.89
C ARG A 203 -13.63 -0.06 -27.23
N ALA A 204 -13.93 -0.79 -26.16
CA ALA A 204 -12.96 -1.62 -25.45
C ALA A 204 -12.35 -2.69 -26.36
N THR A 205 -13.18 -3.37 -27.16
CA THR A 205 -12.74 -4.41 -28.10
C THR A 205 -11.83 -3.83 -29.19
N THR A 206 -12.13 -2.63 -29.70
CA THR A 206 -11.29 -1.97 -30.71
C THR A 206 -9.89 -1.68 -30.15
N ILE A 207 -9.80 -1.22 -28.91
CA ILE A 207 -8.53 -0.96 -28.25
C ILE A 207 -7.75 -2.25 -28.02
N VAL A 208 -8.40 -3.32 -27.53
CA VAL A 208 -7.76 -4.64 -27.36
C VAL A 208 -7.19 -5.15 -28.67
N ARG A 209 -7.93 -5.01 -29.78
CA ARG A 209 -7.42 -5.40 -31.11
C ARG A 209 -6.19 -4.59 -31.53
N LEU A 210 -6.23 -3.26 -31.37
CA LEU A 210 -5.07 -2.41 -31.68
C LEU A 210 -3.85 -2.78 -30.85
N LEU A 211 -4.01 -2.95 -29.53
CA LEU A 211 -2.93 -3.32 -28.63
C LEU A 211 -2.31 -4.67 -29.02
N SER A 212 -3.15 -5.66 -29.39
CA SER A 212 -2.66 -7.01 -29.72
C SER A 212 -2.08 -7.11 -31.13
N GLN A 213 -2.78 -6.56 -32.13
CA GLN A 213 -2.43 -6.78 -33.53
C GLN A 213 -1.35 -5.81 -34.02
N ASP A 214 -1.42 -4.54 -33.58
CA ASP A 214 -0.57 -3.48 -34.09
C ASP A 214 0.59 -3.12 -33.13
N TYR A 215 0.41 -3.34 -31.81
CA TYR A 215 1.39 -2.87 -30.81
C TYR A 215 2.00 -4.01 -29.97
N GLY A 216 1.79 -5.26 -30.34
CA GLY A 216 2.53 -6.43 -29.86
C GLY A 216 2.20 -6.84 -28.42
N VAL A 217 1.12 -6.38 -27.83
CA VAL A 217 0.69 -6.83 -26.50
C VAL A 217 0.08 -8.23 -26.61
N ASN A 218 0.49 -9.15 -25.73
CA ASN A 218 0.03 -10.52 -25.79
C ASN A 218 -1.49 -10.65 -25.55
N PRO A 219 -2.29 -11.17 -26.50
CA PRO A 219 -3.74 -11.25 -26.38
C PRO A 219 -4.21 -12.11 -25.18
N LYS A 220 -3.39 -13.05 -24.71
CA LYS A 220 -3.72 -13.88 -23.54
C LYS A 220 -3.76 -13.09 -22.22
N GLN A 221 -3.21 -11.89 -22.20
CA GLN A 221 -3.21 -11.02 -21.02
C GLN A 221 -4.41 -10.06 -21.03
N MET A 222 -5.15 -9.96 -22.13
CA MET A 222 -6.12 -8.90 -22.33
C MET A 222 -7.55 -9.41 -22.33
N SER A 223 -8.43 -8.60 -21.76
CA SER A 223 -9.88 -8.73 -21.88
C SER A 223 -10.52 -7.36 -22.14
N ALA A 224 -11.67 -7.37 -22.81
CA ALA A 224 -12.48 -6.18 -23.05
C ALA A 224 -13.77 -6.25 -22.24
N ALA A 225 -14.17 -5.14 -21.62
CA ALA A 225 -15.40 -5.03 -20.86
C ALA A 225 -16.11 -3.71 -21.21
N GLY A 226 -17.43 -3.71 -21.20
CA GLY A 226 -18.25 -2.51 -21.31
C GLY A 226 -19.07 -2.30 -20.06
N ARG A 227 -19.05 -1.09 -19.54
CA ARG A 227 -19.78 -0.68 -18.33
C ARG A 227 -20.97 0.24 -18.64
N GLY A 228 -21.04 0.77 -19.86
CA GLY A 228 -22.03 1.78 -20.21
C GLY A 228 -21.96 2.98 -19.26
N GLU A 229 -23.12 3.49 -18.87
CA GLU A 229 -23.29 4.59 -17.92
C GLU A 229 -23.28 4.21 -16.43
N ASN A 230 -23.12 2.92 -16.10
CA ASN A 230 -23.38 2.39 -14.74
C ASN A 230 -22.31 2.73 -13.71
N PHE A 231 -21.15 3.22 -14.13
CA PHE A 231 -20.03 3.56 -13.24
C PHE A 231 -19.55 5.00 -13.45
N PRO A 232 -20.40 6.01 -13.17
CA PRO A 232 -20.01 7.41 -13.28
C PRO A 232 -18.99 7.78 -12.20
N ILE A 233 -18.03 8.63 -12.56
CA ILE A 233 -17.04 9.22 -11.64
C ILE A 233 -17.24 10.73 -11.48
N ALA A 234 -18.19 11.31 -12.24
CA ALA A 234 -18.59 12.70 -12.15
C ALA A 234 -20.10 12.83 -12.37
N ASP A 235 -20.67 14.02 -12.08
CA ASP A 235 -22.09 14.28 -12.22
C ASP A 235 -22.51 14.27 -13.69
N ASN A 236 -23.41 13.37 -14.07
CA ASN A 236 -23.99 13.29 -15.41
C ASN A 236 -24.95 14.47 -15.74
N GLY A 237 -25.38 15.25 -14.76
CA GLY A 237 -26.19 16.45 -14.95
C GLY A 237 -25.45 17.57 -15.68
N THR A 238 -24.12 17.64 -15.56
CA THR A 238 -23.29 18.67 -16.20
C THR A 238 -22.64 18.15 -17.48
N ALA A 239 -22.34 19.06 -18.42
CA ALA A 239 -21.64 18.70 -19.65
C ALA A 239 -20.20 18.24 -19.38
N GLU A 240 -19.54 18.89 -18.42
CA GLU A 240 -18.19 18.59 -17.96
C GLU A 240 -18.14 17.22 -17.30
N GLY A 241 -19.09 16.90 -16.40
CA GLY A 241 -19.15 15.61 -15.75
C GLY A 241 -19.44 14.47 -16.73
N ARG A 242 -20.33 14.67 -17.70
CA ARG A 242 -20.53 13.70 -18.79
C ARG A 242 -19.26 13.47 -19.60
N ALA A 243 -18.48 14.52 -19.90
CA ALA A 243 -17.23 14.38 -20.61
C ALA A 243 -16.19 13.56 -19.83
N ILE A 244 -16.17 13.66 -18.51
CA ILE A 244 -15.31 12.85 -17.61
C ILE A 244 -15.80 11.39 -17.58
N ASN A 245 -17.11 11.16 -17.54
CA ASN A 245 -17.70 9.83 -17.54
C ASN A 245 -17.44 9.07 -18.84
N ARG A 246 -17.41 9.77 -19.99
CA ARG A 246 -17.04 9.17 -21.29
C ARG A 246 -15.55 8.94 -21.37
N ARG A 247 -15.11 7.79 -20.90
CA ARG A 247 -13.70 7.39 -20.82
C ARG A 247 -13.50 5.92 -21.16
N THR A 248 -12.27 5.56 -21.39
CA THR A 248 -11.82 4.16 -21.39
C THR A 248 -10.75 4.02 -20.32
N GLU A 249 -10.89 3.03 -19.45
CA GLU A 249 -9.90 2.68 -18.46
C GLU A 249 -9.15 1.41 -18.89
N ILE A 250 -7.82 1.48 -18.92
CA ILE A 250 -6.96 0.30 -19.08
C ILE A 250 -6.44 -0.05 -17.70
N ILE A 251 -6.92 -1.17 -17.16
CA ILE A 251 -6.68 -1.62 -15.80
C ILE A 251 -5.63 -2.70 -15.84
N LEU A 252 -4.53 -2.47 -15.16
CA LEU A 252 -3.36 -3.34 -15.13
C LEU A 252 -3.23 -3.97 -13.76
N SER A 253 -3.31 -5.28 -13.70
CA SER A 253 -3.25 -6.06 -12.46
C SER A 253 -2.04 -7.00 -12.53
N PRO A 254 -1.17 -7.07 -11.51
CA PRO A 254 -0.16 -8.11 -11.43
C PRO A 254 -0.82 -9.49 -11.39
N LYS A 255 -0.24 -10.46 -12.05
CA LYS A 255 -0.67 -11.86 -11.88
C LYS A 255 -0.31 -12.31 -10.47
N ILE A 256 -1.32 -12.69 -9.71
CA ILE A 256 -1.17 -13.14 -8.31
C ILE A 256 -0.97 -14.65 -8.17
N SER A 257 -0.65 -15.33 -9.29
CA SER A 257 -0.42 -16.78 -9.32
C SER A 257 0.62 -17.26 -8.31
N ASP A 258 1.71 -16.51 -8.12
CA ASP A 258 2.76 -16.89 -7.19
C ASP A 258 2.34 -16.69 -5.73
N LEU A 259 1.53 -15.69 -5.45
CA LEU A 259 0.94 -15.51 -4.13
C LEU A 259 0.00 -16.67 -3.77
N PHE A 260 -0.84 -17.10 -4.73
CA PHE A 260 -1.72 -18.27 -4.53
C PHE A 260 -0.94 -19.56 -4.35
N LYS A 261 0.17 -19.76 -5.07
CA LYS A 261 1.04 -20.94 -4.86
C LYS A 261 1.60 -20.97 -3.44
N LEU A 262 2.08 -19.82 -2.92
CA LEU A 262 2.59 -19.71 -1.55
C LEU A 262 1.52 -19.94 -0.49
N LEU A 263 0.29 -19.48 -0.73
CA LEU A 263 -0.83 -19.68 0.20
C LEU A 263 -1.32 -21.14 0.24
N ASN A 264 -1.22 -21.86 -0.90
CA ASN A 264 -1.72 -23.24 -1.05
C ASN A 264 -0.65 -24.32 -0.80
N GLN A 265 0.58 -23.97 -0.47
CA GLN A 265 1.59 -24.90 0.01
C GLN A 265 1.30 -25.26 1.47
N ASN A 266 0.51 -26.32 1.68
CA ASN A 266 0.26 -26.94 3.00
C ASN A 266 1.41 -27.87 3.38
#